data_7e195e3253dfce7167d969aefd04a0a2
#
_entry.id   7e195e3253dfce7167d969aefd04a0a2
#
_cell.length_a   1.000
_cell.length_b   1.000
_cell.length_c   1.000
_cell.angle_alpha   90.00
_cell.angle_beta   90.00
_cell.angle_gamma   90.00
#
_symmetry.space_group_name_H-M   'P 1'
#
loop_
_entity.id
_entity.type
_entity.pdbx_description
1 polymer ?
#
loop_
_entity_poly.entity_id
_entity_poly.type
_entity_poly.pdbx_seq_one_letter_code
_entity_poly.pdbx_strand_id
1 'polypeptide(L)' 'MSKTLVKRYESEFAPRHFCSNCGSSIYDDLGEKYFVAAGLIRELDLEPSFHLQVAYKAAWETIGDSAPQFAENAPA' A
#
# COMPACT_ATOMS: atom_id res chain seq x y z
N MET A 1 12.79 3.18 -12.15
CA MET A 1 11.82 2.63 -13.13
C MET A 1 11.49 3.68 -14.17
N SER A 2 11.42 3.30 -15.43
CA SER A 2 11.07 4.21 -16.52
C SER A 2 9.57 4.52 -16.49
N LYS A 3 9.22 5.78 -16.79
CA LYS A 3 7.80 6.19 -16.88
C LYS A 3 7.03 5.40 -17.93
N THR A 4 7.70 4.89 -18.96
CA THR A 4 7.04 4.12 -20.01
C THR A 4 6.56 2.75 -19.54
N LEU A 5 7.08 2.26 -18.42
CA LEU A 5 6.67 0.98 -17.82
C LEU A 5 5.53 1.13 -16.82
N VAL A 6 5.22 2.35 -16.40
CA VAL A 6 4.14 2.59 -15.43
C VAL A 6 2.82 2.69 -16.17
N LYS A 7 1.88 1.82 -15.83
CA LYS A 7 0.52 1.82 -16.39
C LYS A 7 -0.48 2.13 -15.29
N ARG A 8 -1.63 2.66 -15.69
CA ARG A 8 -2.70 3.08 -14.79
C ARG A 8 -3.91 2.18 -14.94
N TYR A 9 -4.47 1.74 -13.82
CA TYR A 9 -5.73 1.01 -13.78
C TYR A 9 -6.74 1.79 -12.95
N GLU A 10 -7.89 2.09 -13.52
CA GLU A 10 -8.96 2.79 -12.82
C GLU A 10 -9.72 1.81 -11.93
N SER A 11 -9.55 1.92 -10.61
CA SER A 11 -10.29 1.10 -9.65
C SER A 11 -11.38 1.94 -8.98
N GLU A 12 -12.29 1.28 -8.26
CA GLU A 12 -13.40 1.95 -7.58
C GLU A 12 -12.94 2.99 -6.55
N PHE A 13 -11.80 2.76 -5.90
CA PHE A 13 -11.34 3.64 -4.83
C PHE A 13 -10.37 4.69 -5.32
N ALA A 14 -9.41 4.30 -6.15
CA ALA A 14 -8.36 5.19 -6.62
C ALA A 14 -7.67 4.60 -7.84
N PRO A 15 -7.14 5.45 -8.74
CA PRO A 15 -6.30 4.96 -9.81
C PRO A 15 -5.08 4.25 -9.26
N ARG A 16 -4.82 3.05 -9.75
CA ARG A 16 -3.66 2.24 -9.35
C ARG A 16 -2.62 2.27 -10.43
N HIS A 17 -1.38 2.42 -10.04
CA HIS A 17 -0.25 2.44 -10.96
C HIS A 17 0.61 1.20 -10.72
N PHE A 18 0.95 0.52 -11.79
CA PHE A 18 1.69 -0.73 -11.73
C PHE A 18 2.73 -0.82 -12.83
N CYS A 19 3.68 -1.73 -12.67
CA CYS A 19 4.68 -1.98 -13.69
C CYS A 19 4.09 -2.86 -14.79
N SER A 20 4.09 -2.38 -16.03
CA SER A 20 3.55 -3.14 -17.16
C SER A 20 4.41 -4.36 -17.54
N ASN A 21 5.65 -4.39 -17.05
CA ASN A 21 6.54 -5.51 -17.34
C ASN A 21 6.35 -6.69 -16.37
N CYS A 22 6.20 -6.41 -15.07
CA CYS A 22 6.10 -7.47 -14.06
C CYS A 22 4.80 -7.48 -13.27
N GLY A 23 3.96 -6.45 -13.42
CA GLY A 23 2.69 -6.36 -12.72
C GLY A 23 2.75 -5.84 -11.30
N SER A 24 3.95 -5.52 -10.78
CA SER A 24 4.08 -4.99 -9.41
C SER A 24 3.30 -3.72 -9.21
N SER A 25 2.53 -3.64 -8.13
CA SER A 25 1.89 -2.39 -7.71
C SER A 25 2.95 -1.40 -7.27
N ILE A 26 2.83 -0.14 -7.72
CA ILE A 26 3.80 0.90 -7.42
C ILE A 26 3.19 1.93 -6.48
N TYR A 27 2.08 2.54 -6.86
CA TYR A 27 1.38 3.49 -6.01
C TYR A 27 -0.08 3.65 -6.42
N ASP A 28 -0.88 4.17 -5.48
CA ASP A 28 -2.27 4.54 -5.72
C ASP A 28 -2.39 6.04 -5.60
N ASP A 29 -3.10 6.67 -6.55
CA ASP A 29 -3.30 8.12 -6.59
C ASP A 29 -4.62 8.46 -5.91
N LEU A 30 -4.55 9.13 -4.76
CA LEU A 30 -5.73 9.54 -3.99
C LEU A 30 -6.06 11.02 -4.19
N GLY A 31 -5.47 11.67 -5.20
CA GLY A 31 -5.68 13.08 -5.47
C GLY A 31 -4.73 13.97 -4.69
N GLU A 32 -4.94 14.10 -3.40
CA GLU A 32 -4.09 14.93 -2.54
C GLU A 32 -2.84 14.20 -2.03
N LYS A 33 -2.84 12.88 -2.07
CA LYS A 33 -1.73 12.07 -1.58
C LYS A 33 -1.63 10.77 -2.35
N TYR A 34 -0.51 10.09 -2.18
CA TYR A 34 -0.24 8.81 -2.84
C TYR A 34 0.02 7.73 -1.80
N PHE A 35 -0.46 6.52 -2.06
CA PHE A 35 -0.06 5.35 -1.29
C PHE A 35 0.99 4.60 -2.10
N VAL A 36 2.23 4.62 -1.61
CA VAL A 36 3.36 4.00 -2.30
C VAL A 36 3.64 2.63 -1.68
N ALA A 37 3.92 1.64 -2.54
CA ALA A 37 4.30 0.31 -2.09
C ALA A 37 5.70 0.36 -1.46
N ALA A 38 5.77 0.46 -0.13
CA ALA A 38 7.02 0.65 0.60
C ALA A 38 8.01 -0.48 0.39
N GLY A 39 7.52 -1.69 0.12
CA GLY A 39 8.38 -2.85 -0.15
C GLY A 39 9.26 -2.72 -1.39
N LEU A 40 8.97 -1.75 -2.26
CA LEU A 40 9.78 -1.47 -3.45
C LEU A 40 10.94 -0.54 -3.17
N ILE A 41 10.99 0.08 -1.98
CA ILE A 41 11.99 1.08 -1.63
C ILE A 41 13.00 0.43 -0.69
N ARG A 42 14.17 0.07 -1.22
CA ARG A 42 15.19 -0.68 -0.48
C ARG A 42 15.78 0.05 0.71
N GLU A 43 15.88 1.37 0.62
CA GLU A 43 16.56 2.19 1.60
C GLU A 43 15.59 2.83 2.60
N LEU A 44 14.32 2.42 2.56
CA LEU A 44 13.32 2.95 3.44
C LEU A 44 13.48 2.35 4.84
N ASP A 45 13.85 3.18 5.80
CA ASP A 45 14.03 2.77 7.19
C ASP A 45 12.90 3.33 8.05
N LEU A 46 11.71 2.79 7.84
CA LEU A 46 10.50 3.19 8.55
C LEU A 46 9.85 1.98 9.20
N GLU A 47 9.36 2.18 10.42
CA GLU A 47 8.53 1.19 11.08
C GLU A 47 7.06 1.46 10.79
N PRO A 48 6.20 0.43 10.81
CA PRO A 48 4.76 0.65 10.66
C PRO A 48 4.24 1.62 11.72
N SER A 49 3.47 2.62 11.28
CA SER A 49 2.84 3.58 12.19
C SER A 49 1.53 3.04 12.75
N PHE A 50 0.81 2.27 11.95
CA PHE A 50 -0.44 1.63 12.34
C PHE A 50 -0.81 0.56 11.33
N HIS A 51 -1.78 -0.27 11.69
CA HIS A 51 -2.31 -1.33 10.85
C HIS A 51 -3.78 -1.07 10.55
N LEU A 52 -4.18 -1.26 9.29
CA LEU A 52 -5.57 -1.11 8.86
C LEU A 52 -6.16 -2.47 8.49
N GLN A 53 -7.48 -2.54 8.46
CA GLN A 53 -8.22 -3.72 8.01
C GLN A 53 -7.86 -4.99 8.79
N VAL A 54 -7.55 -4.85 10.07
CA VAL A 54 -7.13 -5.97 10.92
C VAL A 54 -8.26 -7.01 11.07
N ALA A 55 -9.53 -6.57 10.98
CA ALA A 55 -10.67 -7.48 11.03
C ALA A 55 -10.65 -8.52 9.90
N TYR A 56 -9.97 -8.21 8.81
CA TYR A 56 -9.88 -9.07 7.62
C TYR A 56 -8.53 -9.77 7.49
N LYS A 57 -7.71 -9.67 8.54
CA LYS A 57 -6.41 -10.32 8.58
C LYS A 57 -6.57 -11.84 8.46
N ALA A 58 -5.68 -12.50 7.72
CA ALA A 58 -5.68 -13.96 7.65
C ALA A 58 -5.40 -14.56 9.02
N ALA A 59 -6.06 -15.68 9.34
CA ALA A 59 -5.94 -16.30 10.65
C ALA A 59 -4.51 -16.74 10.98
N TRP A 60 -3.70 -17.04 9.96
CA TRP A 60 -2.31 -17.47 10.14
C TRP A 60 -1.33 -16.33 10.26
N GLU A 61 -1.77 -15.09 10.00
CA GLU A 61 -0.93 -13.91 10.06
C GLU A 61 -0.81 -13.40 11.48
N THR A 62 0.39 -12.99 11.88
CA THR A 62 0.66 -12.45 13.20
C THR A 62 1.25 -11.05 13.07
N ILE A 63 0.66 -10.07 13.77
CA ILE A 63 1.21 -8.72 13.85
C ILE A 63 2.20 -8.71 15.03
N GLY A 64 3.49 -8.56 14.71
CA GLY A 64 4.57 -8.70 15.70
C GLY A 64 5.01 -7.42 16.37
N ASP A 65 4.46 -6.26 16.01
CA ASP A 65 4.82 -4.98 16.60
C ASP A 65 3.69 -4.43 17.47
N SER A 66 3.93 -3.27 18.11
CA SER A 66 2.97 -2.63 19.02
C SER A 66 2.26 -1.43 18.38
N ALA A 67 2.35 -1.27 17.05
CA ALA A 67 1.68 -0.17 16.36
C ALA A 67 0.17 -0.28 16.51
N PRO A 68 -0.56 0.85 16.56
CA PRO A 68 -2.02 0.83 16.65
C PRO A 68 -2.66 -0.01 15.55
N GLN A 69 -3.70 -0.76 15.92
CA GLN A 69 -4.41 -1.64 15.01
C GLN A 69 -5.86 -1.17 14.87
N PHE A 70 -6.32 -0.99 13.66
CA PHE A 70 -7.70 -0.58 13.36
C PHE A 70 -8.40 -1.70 12.60
N ALA A 71 -9.61 -2.04 13.06
CA ALA A 71 -10.38 -3.12 12.45
C ALA A 71 -10.64 -2.87 10.96
N GLU A 72 -10.87 -1.62 10.61
CA GLU A 72 -11.10 -1.19 9.23
C GLU A 72 -10.15 -0.05 8.88
N ASN A 73 -10.66 1.17 8.70
CA ASN A 73 -9.83 2.32 8.37
C ASN A 73 -9.46 3.12 9.62
N ALA A 74 -8.28 3.77 9.58
CA ALA A 74 -7.90 4.68 10.65
C ALA A 74 -8.82 5.93 10.64
N PRO A 75 -9.02 6.58 11.81
CA PRO A 75 -9.73 7.84 11.85
C PRO A 75 -9.03 8.88 10.98
N ALA A 76 -9.83 9.70 10.29
CA ALA A 76 -9.32 10.73 9.40
C ALA A 76 -8.65 11.87 10.18
#